data_102543c6d68d472680d504dbf20abb32
#
_entry.id   102543c6d68d472680d504dbf20abb32
#
_cell.length_a   1.000
_cell.length_b   1.000
_cell.length_c   1.000
_cell.angle_alpha   90.00
_cell.angle_beta   90.00
_cell.angle_gamma   90.00
#
_symmetry.space_group_name_H-M   'P 1'
#
loop_
_entity.id
_entity.type
_entity.pdbx_description
1 polymer ?
#
loop_
_entity_poly.entity_id
_entity_poly.type
_entity_poly.pdbx_seq_one_letter_code
_entity_poly.pdbx_strand_id
1 'polypeptide(L)'
;AGICVCVPAFLLGALLAEAMPIWPAIISGSLGYLIVVVGMVATGMIGCDLGLASCTCCQAGFGKSGARFIVSTIFAVNMIGWFGIQNGVCGEAFSNAMLAMTGWDIPVVVSNTIWGIIMLLTAVYGVHALEKLDYSITNDHYVLRNIPSI
;
A
#
# COMPACT_ATOMS: atom_id res chain seq x y z
N ALA A 1 4.22 6.06 7.41
CA ALA A 1 4.42 4.96 8.38
C ALA A 1 3.63 3.69 8.00
N GLY A 2 2.37 3.78 7.54
CA GLY A 2 1.52 2.63 7.23
C GLY A 2 2.06 1.68 6.13
N ILE A 3 2.81 2.19 5.17
CA ILE A 3 3.36 1.37 4.07
C ILE A 3 4.51 0.46 4.55
N CYS A 4 5.24 0.88 5.58
CA CYS A 4 6.37 0.11 6.12
C CYS A 4 5.94 -1.06 7.01
N VAL A 5 4.69 -1.06 7.50
CA VAL A 5 4.12 -2.09 8.37
C VAL A 5 2.97 -2.79 7.66
N CYS A 6 3.19 -3.20 6.42
CA CYS A 6 2.20 -3.94 5.65
C CYS A 6 2.70 -5.37 5.36
N VAL A 7 1.76 -6.27 5.13
CA VAL A 7 2.05 -7.69 4.86
C VAL A 7 3.09 -7.88 3.75
N PRO A 8 3.05 -7.16 2.61
CA PRO A 8 4.07 -7.28 1.57
C PRO A 8 5.49 -6.92 2.01
N ALA A 9 5.64 -5.98 2.96
CA ALA A 9 6.97 -5.65 3.51
C ALA A 9 7.55 -6.80 4.35
N PHE A 10 6.71 -7.49 5.13
CA PHE A 10 7.11 -8.69 5.86
C PHE A 10 7.44 -9.85 4.91
N LEU A 11 6.68 -9.99 3.82
CA LEU A 11 6.94 -11.00 2.80
C LEU A 11 8.31 -10.78 2.13
N LEU A 12 8.66 -9.55 1.80
CA LEU A 12 9.99 -9.21 1.29
C LEU A 12 11.10 -9.58 2.28
N GLY A 13 10.89 -9.31 3.57
CA GLY A 13 11.81 -9.71 4.63
C GLY A 13 11.98 -11.22 4.72
N ALA A 14 10.89 -11.99 4.62
CA ALA A 14 10.91 -13.44 4.62
C ALA A 14 11.68 -14.01 3.42
N LEU A 15 11.38 -13.52 2.20
CA LEU A 15 12.09 -13.92 0.97
C LEU A 15 13.60 -13.63 1.06
N LEU A 16 13.96 -12.51 1.67
CA LEU A 16 15.35 -12.12 1.85
C LEU A 16 16.06 -13.08 2.83
N ALA A 17 15.37 -13.48 3.89
CA ALA A 17 15.88 -14.41 4.89
C ALA A 17 16.01 -15.85 4.36
N GLU A 18 15.19 -16.26 3.38
CA GLU A 18 15.34 -17.53 2.68
C GLU A 18 16.52 -17.53 1.70
N ALA A 19 16.77 -16.40 1.06
CA ALA A 19 17.80 -16.29 0.02
C ALA A 19 19.22 -16.19 0.59
N MET A 20 19.40 -15.69 1.82
CA MET A 20 20.74 -15.45 2.39
C MET A 20 20.75 -15.52 3.93
N PRO A 21 21.95 -15.72 4.54
CA PRO A 21 22.10 -15.72 6.00
C PRO A 21 21.57 -14.43 6.64
N ILE A 22 21.16 -14.52 7.89
CA ILE A 22 20.43 -13.45 8.61
C ILE A 22 21.17 -12.09 8.62
N TRP A 23 22.48 -12.10 8.82
CA TRP A 23 23.27 -10.86 8.88
C TRP A 23 23.35 -10.12 7.53
N PRO A 24 23.72 -10.77 6.41
CA PRO A 24 23.63 -10.15 5.09
C PRO A 24 22.21 -9.70 4.73
N ALA A 25 21.17 -10.45 5.13
CA ALA A 25 19.78 -10.08 4.87
C ALA A 25 19.40 -8.75 5.56
N ILE A 26 19.77 -8.59 6.84
CA ILE A 26 19.52 -7.35 7.59
C ILE A 26 20.28 -6.18 6.98
N ILE A 27 21.55 -6.36 6.63
CA ILE A 27 22.37 -5.27 6.07
C ILE A 27 21.83 -4.86 4.70
N SER A 28 21.59 -5.81 3.81
CA SER A 28 21.09 -5.51 2.45
C SER A 28 19.69 -4.91 2.46
N GLY A 29 18.81 -5.42 3.32
CA GLY A 29 17.48 -4.85 3.52
C GLY A 29 17.53 -3.42 4.05
N SER A 30 18.35 -3.17 5.07
CA SER A 30 18.52 -1.83 5.64
C SER A 30 19.10 -0.83 4.64
N LEU A 31 20.10 -1.24 3.85
CA LEU A 31 20.68 -0.40 2.79
C LEU A 31 19.67 -0.11 1.68
N GLY A 32 18.90 -1.12 1.25
CA GLY A 32 17.84 -0.94 0.26
C GLY A 32 16.78 0.04 0.74
N TYR A 33 16.29 -0.12 1.97
CA TYR A 33 15.34 0.83 2.55
C TYR A 33 15.91 2.25 2.71
N LEU A 34 17.17 2.39 3.07
CA LEU A 34 17.82 3.70 3.20
C LEU A 34 17.84 4.44 1.86
N ILE A 35 18.16 3.77 0.76
CA ILE A 35 18.12 4.35 -0.57
C ILE A 35 16.71 4.80 -0.94
N VAL A 36 15.71 3.95 -0.69
CA VAL A 36 14.30 4.27 -0.93
C VAL A 36 13.84 5.46 -0.09
N VAL A 37 14.22 5.52 1.18
CA VAL A 37 13.86 6.62 2.09
C VAL A 37 14.41 7.96 1.59
N VAL A 38 15.65 8.01 1.10
CA VAL A 38 16.24 9.23 0.53
C VAL A 38 15.40 9.72 -0.66
N GLY A 39 15.03 8.82 -1.56
CA GLY A 39 14.15 9.15 -2.69
C GLY A 39 12.75 9.60 -2.25
N MET A 40 12.16 8.92 -1.26
CA MET A 40 10.84 9.26 -0.72
C MET A 40 10.83 10.61 -0.01
N VAL A 41 11.88 10.96 0.74
CA VAL A 41 11.99 12.28 1.40
C VAL A 41 12.07 13.39 0.35
N ALA A 42 12.90 13.22 -0.68
CA ALA A 42 13.04 14.23 -1.74
C ALA A 42 11.71 14.46 -2.49
N THR A 43 11.01 13.38 -2.88
CA THR A 43 9.72 13.49 -3.57
C THR A 43 8.59 13.94 -2.64
N GLY A 44 8.63 13.52 -1.37
CA GLY A 44 7.65 13.91 -0.36
C GLY A 44 7.69 15.40 -0.03
N MET A 45 8.87 16.00 0.04
CA MET A 45 9.02 17.45 0.24
C MET A 45 8.38 18.24 -0.90
N ILE A 46 8.62 17.84 -2.14
CA ILE A 46 8.00 18.48 -3.31
C ILE A 46 6.46 18.37 -3.25
N GLY A 47 5.94 17.20 -2.87
CA GLY A 47 4.49 17.00 -2.71
C GLY A 47 3.87 17.85 -1.61
N CYS A 48 4.56 18.00 -0.48
CA CYS A 48 4.12 18.84 0.63
C CYS A 48 4.12 20.33 0.27
N ASP A 49 5.17 20.81 -0.39
CA ASP A 49 5.30 22.23 -0.75
C ASP A 49 4.29 22.65 -1.82
N LEU A 50 4.01 21.77 -2.78
CA LEU A 50 3.10 22.06 -3.88
C LEU A 50 1.64 21.69 -3.59
N GLY A 51 1.39 20.80 -2.64
CA GLY A 51 0.04 20.29 -2.36
C GLY A 51 -0.63 19.56 -3.54
N LEU A 52 0.18 19.03 -4.47
CA LEU A 52 -0.28 18.42 -5.70
C LEU A 52 -0.11 16.89 -5.69
N ALA A 53 -0.99 16.19 -6.42
CA ALA A 53 -0.84 14.76 -6.64
C ALA A 53 0.44 14.43 -7.41
N SER A 54 1.06 13.27 -7.13
CA SER A 54 2.35 12.86 -7.70
C SER A 54 2.40 12.94 -9.24
N CYS A 55 1.33 12.52 -9.93
CA CYS A 55 1.25 12.61 -11.39
C CYS A 55 1.26 14.06 -11.90
N THR A 56 0.72 14.99 -11.11
CA THR A 56 0.70 16.42 -11.46
C THR A 56 2.09 17.03 -11.25
N CYS A 57 2.79 16.67 -10.17
CA CYS A 57 4.15 17.10 -9.93
C CYS A 57 5.12 16.66 -11.05
N CYS A 58 4.92 15.45 -11.59
CA CYS A 58 5.73 14.94 -12.69
C CYS A 58 5.56 15.71 -14.00
N GLN A 59 4.53 16.55 -14.14
CA GLN A 59 4.35 17.38 -15.35
C GLN A 59 5.48 18.40 -15.54
N ALA A 60 6.12 18.83 -14.46
CA ALA A 60 7.24 19.75 -14.52
C ALA A 60 8.47 19.14 -15.24
N GLY A 61 8.70 17.83 -15.09
CA GLY A 61 9.83 17.14 -15.72
C GLY A 61 9.48 16.48 -17.05
N PHE A 62 8.31 15.85 -17.17
CA PHE A 62 7.90 15.06 -18.33
C PHE A 62 6.96 15.79 -19.29
N GLY A 63 6.56 17.01 -18.96
CA GLY A 63 5.52 17.74 -19.70
C GLY A 63 4.12 17.13 -19.49
N LYS A 64 3.11 17.85 -19.95
CA LYS A 64 1.68 17.47 -19.75
C LYS A 64 1.34 16.11 -20.39
N SER A 65 1.83 15.86 -21.61
CA SER A 65 1.57 14.59 -22.31
C SER A 65 2.38 13.42 -21.74
N GLY A 66 3.65 13.65 -21.36
CA GLY A 66 4.50 12.64 -20.77
C GLY A 66 4.01 12.20 -19.40
N ALA A 67 3.61 13.13 -18.54
CA ALA A 67 3.03 12.82 -17.24
C ALA A 67 1.72 12.04 -17.37
N ARG A 68 0.88 12.40 -18.34
CA ARG A 68 -0.43 11.75 -18.54
C ARG A 68 -0.31 10.31 -19.06
N PHE A 69 0.59 10.04 -19.98
CA PHE A 69 0.71 8.71 -20.59
C PHE A 69 1.76 7.85 -19.89
N ILE A 70 2.99 8.33 -19.76
CA ILE A 70 4.11 7.52 -19.26
C ILE A 70 3.97 7.31 -17.76
N VAL A 71 3.88 8.39 -17.00
CA VAL A 71 3.84 8.32 -15.52
C VAL A 71 2.58 7.61 -15.04
N SER A 72 1.40 7.93 -15.62
CA SER A 72 0.15 7.28 -15.23
C SER A 72 0.12 5.80 -15.58
N THR A 73 0.71 5.40 -16.72
CA THR A 73 0.80 3.99 -17.10
C THR A 73 1.71 3.21 -16.14
N ILE A 74 2.90 3.74 -15.84
CA ILE A 74 3.82 3.11 -14.89
C ILE A 74 3.17 2.99 -13.51
N PHE A 75 2.48 4.03 -13.06
CA PHE A 75 1.78 4.03 -11.78
C PHE A 75 0.63 3.00 -11.76
N ALA A 76 -0.15 2.90 -12.84
CA ALA A 76 -1.22 1.91 -12.96
C ALA A 76 -0.67 0.48 -12.92
N VAL A 77 0.40 0.17 -13.67
CA VAL A 77 1.05 -1.15 -13.64
C VAL A 77 1.56 -1.49 -12.24
N ASN A 78 2.18 -0.53 -11.57
CA ASN A 78 2.62 -0.69 -10.18
C ASN A 78 1.45 -1.01 -9.24
N MET A 79 0.34 -0.27 -9.32
CA MET A 79 -0.84 -0.51 -8.50
C MET A 79 -1.48 -1.88 -8.75
N ILE A 80 -1.52 -2.33 -10.01
CA ILE A 80 -1.99 -3.68 -10.37
C ILE A 80 -1.09 -4.74 -9.75
N GLY A 81 0.23 -4.55 -9.80
CA GLY A 81 1.20 -5.45 -9.16
C GLY A 81 0.97 -5.56 -7.65
N TRP A 82 0.84 -4.44 -6.97
CA TRP A 82 0.54 -4.40 -5.53
C TRP A 82 -0.79 -5.06 -5.18
N PHE A 83 -1.83 -4.80 -5.98
CA PHE A 83 -3.13 -5.45 -5.81
C PHE A 83 -3.02 -6.98 -5.94
N GLY A 84 -2.28 -7.46 -6.94
CA GLY A 84 -2.06 -8.89 -7.16
C GLY A 84 -1.36 -9.57 -5.98
N ILE A 85 -0.30 -8.96 -5.44
CA ILE A 85 0.43 -9.48 -4.28
C ILE A 85 -0.48 -9.53 -3.05
N GLN A 86 -1.20 -8.46 -2.75
CA GLN A 86 -2.10 -8.42 -1.59
C GLN A 86 -3.24 -9.41 -1.71
N ASN A 87 -3.83 -9.54 -2.89
CA ASN A 87 -4.90 -10.48 -3.14
C ASN A 87 -4.42 -11.93 -3.00
N GLY A 88 -3.22 -12.25 -3.51
CA GLY A 88 -2.62 -13.57 -3.38
C GLY A 88 -2.42 -13.98 -1.92
N VAL A 89 -1.81 -13.11 -1.13
CA VAL A 89 -1.59 -13.36 0.31
C VAL A 89 -2.92 -13.48 1.07
N CYS A 90 -3.90 -12.63 0.77
CA CYS A 90 -5.20 -12.67 1.42
C CYS A 90 -5.96 -13.98 1.11
N GLY A 91 -5.96 -14.40 -0.15
CA GLY A 91 -6.65 -15.62 -0.55
C GLY A 91 -6.00 -16.89 -0.02
N GLU A 92 -4.68 -16.95 0.03
CA GLU A 92 -3.95 -18.06 0.63
C GLU A 92 -4.20 -18.14 2.15
N ALA A 93 -4.12 -17.01 2.84
CA ALA A 93 -4.41 -16.95 4.27
C ALA A 93 -5.84 -17.39 4.59
N PHE A 94 -6.82 -16.97 3.77
CA PHE A 94 -8.21 -17.36 3.94
C PHE A 94 -8.43 -18.86 3.67
N SER A 95 -7.83 -19.42 2.61
CA SER A 95 -7.91 -20.86 2.30
C SER A 95 -7.35 -21.68 3.46
N ASN A 96 -6.17 -21.33 3.97
CA ASN A 96 -5.55 -22.00 5.11
C ASN A 96 -6.38 -21.88 6.41
N ALA A 97 -6.97 -20.71 6.66
CA ALA A 97 -7.83 -20.50 7.81
C ALA A 97 -9.12 -21.34 7.73
N MET A 98 -9.74 -21.43 6.57
CA MET A 98 -10.93 -22.25 6.35
C MET A 98 -10.64 -23.74 6.52
N LEU A 99 -9.51 -24.21 6.01
CA LEU A 99 -9.06 -25.57 6.20
C LEU A 99 -8.86 -25.88 7.70
N ALA A 100 -8.22 -24.98 8.43
CA ALA A 100 -7.94 -25.16 9.86
C ALA A 100 -9.21 -25.13 10.74
N MET A 101 -10.19 -24.30 10.39
CA MET A 101 -11.39 -24.08 11.21
C MET A 101 -12.53 -25.06 10.87
N THR A 102 -12.70 -25.38 9.59
CA THR A 102 -13.88 -26.09 9.10
C THR A 102 -13.53 -27.44 8.46
N GLY A 103 -12.24 -27.67 8.16
CA GLY A 103 -11.78 -28.85 7.42
C GLY A 103 -12.13 -28.81 5.93
N TRP A 104 -12.63 -27.69 5.43
CA TRP A 104 -12.95 -27.53 4.01
C TRP A 104 -11.71 -27.03 3.26
N ASP A 105 -11.29 -27.83 2.29
CA ASP A 105 -10.21 -27.46 1.38
C ASP A 105 -10.76 -26.62 0.23
N ILE A 106 -10.69 -25.30 0.38
CA ILE A 106 -11.10 -24.37 -0.66
C ILE A 106 -9.88 -24.10 -1.54
N PRO A 107 -9.97 -24.33 -2.87
CA PRO A 107 -8.87 -24.01 -3.77
C PRO A 107 -8.49 -22.53 -3.67
N VAL A 108 -7.19 -22.25 -3.55
CA VAL A 108 -6.65 -20.88 -3.41
C VAL A 108 -7.15 -19.94 -4.53
N VAL A 109 -7.35 -20.47 -5.73
CA VAL A 109 -7.88 -19.72 -6.90
C VAL A 109 -9.28 -19.18 -6.61
N VAL A 110 -10.16 -19.98 -6.00
CA VAL A 110 -11.52 -19.57 -5.66
C VAL A 110 -11.49 -18.49 -4.57
N SER A 111 -10.67 -18.70 -3.56
CA SER A 111 -10.46 -17.74 -2.48
C SER A 111 -9.94 -16.40 -3.02
N ASN A 112 -8.90 -16.41 -3.87
CA ASN A 112 -8.36 -15.22 -4.51
C ASN A 112 -9.40 -14.48 -5.35
N THR A 113 -10.24 -15.20 -6.06
CA THR A 113 -11.29 -14.59 -6.90
C THR A 113 -12.33 -13.87 -6.04
N ILE A 114 -12.79 -14.51 -4.97
CA ILE A 114 -13.78 -13.93 -4.06
C ILE A 114 -13.20 -12.66 -3.39
N TRP A 115 -12.02 -12.77 -2.81
CA TRP A 115 -11.38 -11.63 -2.14
C TRP A 115 -11.00 -10.52 -3.11
N GLY A 116 -10.55 -10.87 -4.33
CA GLY A 116 -10.26 -9.91 -5.39
C GLY A 116 -11.50 -9.08 -5.78
N ILE A 117 -12.66 -9.72 -5.91
CA ILE A 117 -13.91 -9.02 -6.19
C ILE A 117 -14.32 -8.11 -5.01
N ILE A 118 -14.23 -8.61 -3.78
CA ILE A 118 -14.55 -7.82 -2.58
C ILE A 118 -13.63 -6.59 -2.49
N MET A 119 -12.32 -6.77 -2.68
CA MET A 119 -11.36 -5.67 -2.66
C MET A 119 -11.62 -4.66 -3.78
N LEU A 120 -11.96 -5.13 -4.99
CA LEU A 120 -12.30 -4.26 -6.12
C LEU A 120 -13.56 -3.44 -5.85
N LEU A 121 -14.61 -4.08 -5.34
CA LEU A 121 -15.84 -3.39 -4.95
C LEU A 121 -15.59 -2.37 -3.85
N THR A 122 -14.79 -2.74 -2.86
CA THR A 122 -14.42 -1.83 -1.76
C THR A 122 -13.59 -0.65 -2.29
N ALA A 123 -12.68 -0.86 -3.24
CA ALA A 123 -11.90 0.20 -3.84
C ALA A 123 -12.77 1.18 -4.65
N VAL A 124 -13.77 0.65 -5.39
CA VAL A 124 -14.64 1.49 -6.23
C VAL A 124 -15.67 2.27 -5.40
N TYR A 125 -16.29 1.59 -4.43
CA TYR A 125 -17.34 2.20 -3.61
C TYR A 125 -16.86 2.77 -2.28
N GLY A 126 -15.72 2.28 -1.79
CA GLY A 126 -15.17 2.59 -0.47
C GLY A 126 -14.47 3.94 -0.40
N VAL A 127 -14.13 4.58 -1.54
CA VAL A 127 -13.53 5.92 -1.54
C VAL A 127 -14.42 6.91 -0.79
N HIS A 128 -15.73 6.87 -1.03
CA HIS A 128 -16.69 7.72 -0.32
C HIS A 128 -16.84 7.36 1.17
N ALA A 129 -16.67 6.07 1.52
CA ALA A 129 -16.71 5.63 2.91
C ALA A 129 -15.43 6.01 3.67
N LEU A 130 -14.26 5.90 3.01
CA LEU A 130 -12.98 6.34 3.55
C LEU A 130 -12.93 7.86 3.74
N GLU A 131 -13.46 8.61 2.79
CA GLU A 131 -13.56 10.06 2.86
C GLU A 131 -14.44 10.51 4.05
N LYS A 132 -15.57 9.84 4.28
CA LYS A 132 -16.42 10.08 5.46
C LYS A 132 -15.73 9.70 6.76
N LEU A 133 -14.98 8.59 6.79
CA LEU A 133 -14.22 8.15 7.97
C LEU A 133 -13.10 9.12 8.30
N ASP A 134 -12.35 9.56 7.31
CA ASP A 134 -11.26 10.53 7.48
C ASP A 134 -11.79 11.88 7.96
N TYR A 135 -12.92 12.33 7.41
CA TYR A 135 -13.61 13.53 7.86
C TYR A 135 -14.09 13.41 9.32
N SER A 136 -14.62 12.24 9.72
CA SER A 136 -15.08 11.98 11.09
C SER A 136 -13.91 12.00 12.07
N ILE A 137 -12.82 11.30 11.75
CA ILE A 137 -11.61 11.25 12.60
C ILE A 137 -10.96 12.63 12.70
N THR A 138 -10.89 13.36 11.60
CA THR A 138 -10.31 14.71 11.60
C THR A 138 -11.15 15.67 12.42
N ASN A 139 -12.46 15.56 12.36
CA ASN A 139 -13.37 16.40 13.15
C ASN A 139 -13.27 16.11 14.65
N ASP A 140 -13.12 14.85 15.05
CA ASP A 140 -12.88 14.46 16.45
C ASP A 140 -11.56 15.02 16.99
N HIS A 141 -10.51 15.07 16.17
CA HIS A 141 -9.25 15.70 16.53
C HIS A 141 -9.38 17.22 16.71
N TYR A 142 -10.20 17.90 15.92
CA TYR A 142 -10.46 19.32 16.09
C TYR A 142 -11.28 19.60 17.36
N VAL A 143 -12.19 18.72 17.72
CA VAL A 143 -12.97 18.82 18.97
C VAL A 143 -12.06 18.65 20.19
N LEU A 144 -11.18 17.66 20.18
CA LEU A 144 -10.22 17.40 21.27
C LEU A 144 -9.19 18.52 21.45
N ARG A 145 -8.81 19.20 20.36
CA ARG A 145 -7.86 20.31 20.38
C ARG A 145 -8.45 21.60 20.97
N ASN A 146 -9.77 21.73 20.94
CA ASN A 146 -10.50 22.91 21.42
C ASN A 146 -11.11 22.73 22.82
N ILE A 147 -10.77 21.66 23.56
CA ILE A 147 -11.13 21.52 24.96
C ILE A 147 -10.20 22.47 25.76
N PRO A 148 -10.72 23.54 26.40
CA PRO A 148 -9.91 24.38 27.24
C PRO A 148 -9.34 23.53 28.38
N SER A 149 -8.02 23.54 28.52
CA SER A 149 -7.34 22.95 29.68
C SER A 149 -7.84 23.66 30.93
N ILE A 150 -8.64 22.94 31.72
CA ILE A 150 -9.04 23.33 33.10
C ILE A 150 -7.83 23.16 34.01
#